data_0827a6bca6140097c7966220914e5c08
#
_entry.id   0827a6bca6140097c7966220914e5c08
#
_cell.length_a   1.000
_cell.length_b   1.000
_cell.length_c   1.000
_cell.angle_alpha   90.00
_cell.angle_beta   90.00
_cell.angle_gamma   90.00
#
_symmetry.space_group_name_H-M   'P 1'
#
loop_
_entity.id
_entity.type
_entity.pdbx_description
1 polymer ?
#
loop_
_entity_poly.entity_id
_entity_poly.type
_entity_poly.pdbx_seq_one_letter_code
_entity_poly.pdbx_strand_id
1 'polypeptide(L)'
;WWMEDKQFISVHDELDEINYGLNTRVRFFAINNLRAPELVGEYIGPTPAIDHNGYTRGNRYYISNYERGLVVLDITDPRNPKEAGFFDTYLFANSAAFNGAWGTYPFLPSGNILVNDINSGLYVIRDNTVSAEGRAVFSASHINAKEGESVQIAIQRTGGSNGRVDVFYETQTGNADQNDFTAVNGSVEWLAGDASEKIISIPITADGEGNEYSERFFVRLYNPRNGLSLASPNMMQ
;
A
#
# COMPACT_ATOMS: atom_id res chain seq x y z
N TRP A 1 -11.60 3.68 -2.45
CA TRP A 1 -10.45 3.29 -3.27
C TRP A 1 -9.99 1.87 -2.94
N TRP A 2 -9.48 1.13 -3.91
CA TRP A 2 -8.93 -0.21 -3.73
C TRP A 2 -7.53 -0.12 -3.12
N MET A 3 -7.25 -0.93 -2.12
CA MET A 3 -5.88 -1.18 -1.72
C MET A 3 -5.21 -2.08 -2.76
N GLU A 4 -3.90 -1.95 -2.90
CA GLU A 4 -3.15 -2.60 -3.98
C GLU A 4 -3.19 -4.14 -3.90
N ASP A 5 -3.36 -4.72 -2.70
CA ASP A 5 -3.58 -6.15 -2.48
C ASP A 5 -4.99 -6.62 -2.89
N LYS A 6 -5.90 -5.67 -3.23
CA LYS A 6 -7.31 -5.92 -3.60
C LYS A 6 -8.12 -6.71 -2.56
N GLN A 7 -7.66 -6.76 -1.31
CA GLN A 7 -8.38 -7.40 -0.20
C GLN A 7 -9.20 -6.39 0.60
N PHE A 8 -8.88 -5.12 0.46
CA PHE A 8 -9.55 -4.04 1.18
C PHE A 8 -9.92 -2.89 0.24
N ILE A 9 -10.97 -2.16 0.63
CA ILE A 9 -11.33 -0.86 0.06
C ILE A 9 -11.45 0.17 1.16
N SER A 10 -11.16 1.43 0.81
CA SER A 10 -11.46 2.60 1.63
C SER A 10 -12.72 3.30 1.12
N VAL A 11 -13.52 3.81 2.02
CA VAL A 11 -14.77 4.53 1.74
C VAL A 11 -14.80 5.81 2.54
N HIS A 12 -15.15 6.90 1.88
CA HIS A 12 -15.40 8.23 2.43
C HIS A 12 -16.90 8.54 2.37
N ASP A 13 -17.37 9.40 3.28
CA ASP A 13 -18.70 10.00 3.21
C ASP A 13 -18.55 11.52 3.36
N GLU A 14 -18.46 12.22 2.22
CA GLU A 14 -18.13 13.64 2.12
C GLU A 14 -19.13 14.58 2.85
N LEU A 15 -20.25 14.05 3.29
CA LEU A 15 -21.31 14.86 3.91
C LEU A 15 -21.55 14.52 5.40
N ASP A 16 -20.87 13.54 5.97
CA ASP A 16 -21.14 13.15 7.34
C ASP A 16 -20.66 14.19 8.36
N GLU A 17 -19.62 14.97 8.06
CA GLU A 17 -19.19 16.11 8.88
C GLU A 17 -20.24 17.22 8.91
N ILE A 18 -20.83 17.56 7.74
CA ILE A 18 -21.83 18.61 7.61
C ILE A 18 -23.16 18.16 8.25
N ASN A 19 -23.59 16.94 7.94
CA ASN A 19 -24.93 16.47 8.30
C ASN A 19 -25.04 16.02 9.76
N TYR A 20 -23.94 15.50 10.32
CA TYR A 20 -23.95 14.88 11.65
C TYR A 20 -22.95 15.48 12.61
N GLY A 21 -22.16 16.47 12.19
CA GLY A 21 -21.13 17.12 13.03
C GLY A 21 -20.00 16.18 13.43
N LEU A 22 -19.68 15.23 12.57
CA LEU A 22 -18.60 14.28 12.81
C LEU A 22 -17.24 14.92 12.45
N ASN A 23 -16.17 14.28 12.90
CA ASN A 23 -14.84 14.55 12.36
C ASN A 23 -14.59 13.69 11.11
N THR A 24 -13.63 14.13 10.26
CA THR A 24 -13.06 13.33 9.14
C THR A 24 -13.09 11.83 9.44
N ARG A 25 -13.66 11.02 8.53
CA ARG A 25 -13.84 9.60 8.80
C ARG A 25 -13.66 8.72 7.57
N VAL A 26 -12.59 7.93 7.57
CA VAL A 26 -12.32 6.97 6.50
C VAL A 26 -12.54 5.55 7.01
N ARG A 27 -13.39 4.79 6.32
CA ARG A 27 -13.72 3.41 6.67
C ARG A 27 -13.02 2.44 5.74
N PHE A 28 -12.47 1.36 6.32
CA PHE A 28 -11.79 0.29 5.60
C PHE A 28 -12.61 -0.99 5.69
N PHE A 29 -12.93 -1.55 4.52
CA PHE A 29 -13.71 -2.78 4.42
C PHE A 29 -12.86 -3.90 3.83
N ALA A 30 -12.90 -5.08 4.44
CA ALA A 30 -12.41 -6.31 3.82
C ALA A 30 -13.43 -6.77 2.77
N ILE A 31 -12.92 -7.15 1.60
CA ILE A 31 -13.74 -7.50 0.43
C ILE A 31 -13.44 -8.91 -0.10
N ASN A 32 -12.94 -9.79 0.75
CA ASN A 32 -12.75 -11.21 0.43
C ASN A 32 -14.06 -11.86 -0.04
N ASN A 33 -15.18 -11.35 0.45
CA ASN A 33 -16.53 -11.65 -0.06
C ASN A 33 -17.20 -10.35 -0.52
N LEU A 34 -17.21 -10.09 -1.82
CA LEU A 34 -17.82 -8.90 -2.40
C LEU A 34 -19.34 -8.76 -2.14
N ARG A 35 -20.02 -9.86 -1.79
CA ARG A 35 -21.45 -9.83 -1.44
C ARG A 35 -21.72 -9.47 0.01
N ALA A 36 -20.69 -9.52 0.83
CA ALA A 36 -20.74 -9.19 2.25
C ALA A 36 -19.41 -8.55 2.69
N PRO A 37 -19.14 -7.29 2.26
CA PRO A 37 -17.97 -6.55 2.71
C PRO A 37 -18.06 -6.31 4.23
N GLU A 38 -16.93 -6.49 4.92
CA GLU A 38 -16.86 -6.36 6.38
C GLU A 38 -16.11 -5.09 6.75
N LEU A 39 -16.69 -4.22 7.57
CA LEU A 39 -15.99 -3.07 8.16
C LEU A 39 -14.94 -3.60 9.14
N VAL A 40 -13.66 -3.36 8.85
CA VAL A 40 -12.55 -3.90 9.63
C VAL A 40 -11.70 -2.83 10.31
N GLY A 41 -11.76 -1.59 9.84
CA GLY A 41 -10.99 -0.49 10.40
C GLY A 41 -11.60 0.87 10.09
N GLU A 42 -11.28 1.85 10.92
CA GLU A 42 -11.72 3.21 10.74
C GLU A 42 -10.62 4.17 11.21
N TYR A 43 -10.35 5.20 10.42
CA TYR A 43 -9.60 6.37 10.85
C TYR A 43 -10.58 7.48 11.16
N ILE A 44 -10.42 8.11 12.33
CA ILE A 44 -11.14 9.31 12.72
C ILE A 44 -10.11 10.42 12.90
N GLY A 45 -10.25 11.46 12.08
CA GLY A 45 -9.39 12.64 12.14
C GLY A 45 -9.63 13.52 13.36
N PRO A 46 -8.70 14.42 13.68
CA PRO A 46 -8.83 15.30 14.83
C PRO A 46 -9.75 16.52 14.61
N THR A 47 -10.17 16.77 13.36
CA THR A 47 -10.95 17.94 12.97
C THR A 47 -12.18 17.56 12.16
N PRO A 48 -13.22 18.41 12.09
CA PRO A 48 -14.38 18.21 11.23
C PRO A 48 -14.13 18.63 9.77
N ALA A 49 -12.88 18.77 9.31
CA ALA A 49 -12.59 19.01 7.90
C ALA A 49 -13.06 17.83 7.05
N ILE A 50 -13.76 18.14 5.97
CA ILE A 50 -14.42 17.15 5.11
C ILE A 50 -13.40 16.29 4.38
N ASP A 51 -13.54 14.97 4.43
CA ASP A 51 -12.74 14.05 3.63
C ASP A 51 -13.39 13.80 2.27
N HIS A 52 -12.69 14.19 1.19
CA HIS A 52 -13.22 14.11 -0.17
C HIS A 52 -12.86 12.80 -0.86
N ASN A 53 -11.58 12.58 -1.12
CA ASN A 53 -11.09 11.38 -1.79
C ASN A 53 -9.69 10.99 -1.31
N GLY A 54 -9.28 9.79 -1.69
CA GLY A 54 -7.95 9.33 -1.35
C GLY A 54 -7.45 8.21 -2.24
N TYR A 55 -6.13 8.02 -2.23
CA TYR A 55 -5.43 7.05 -3.07
C TYR A 55 -4.40 6.29 -2.27
N THR A 56 -4.31 4.99 -2.51
CA THR A 56 -3.27 4.14 -1.92
C THR A 56 -2.01 4.15 -2.77
N ARG A 57 -0.86 4.20 -2.11
CA ARG A 57 0.43 3.91 -2.71
C ARG A 57 1.29 3.17 -1.68
N GLY A 58 1.50 1.88 -1.90
CA GLY A 58 2.11 1.02 -0.92
C GLY A 58 1.28 0.98 0.37
N ASN A 59 1.93 1.20 1.49
CA ASN A 59 1.29 1.23 2.81
C ASN A 59 0.87 2.64 3.26
N ARG A 60 0.68 3.56 2.32
CA ARG A 60 0.19 4.93 2.57
C ARG A 60 -1.12 5.16 1.87
N TYR A 61 -2.00 5.88 2.54
CA TYR A 61 -3.24 6.38 1.98
C TYR A 61 -3.23 7.91 2.05
N TYR A 62 -3.33 8.55 0.90
CA TYR A 62 -3.23 10.00 0.72
C TYR A 62 -4.62 10.56 0.52
N ILE A 63 -5.08 11.39 1.46
CA ILE A 63 -6.44 11.93 1.51
C ILE A 63 -6.41 13.41 1.15
N SER A 64 -7.28 13.81 0.22
CA SER A 64 -7.67 15.21 0.08
C SER A 64 -8.72 15.51 1.14
N ASN A 65 -8.36 16.31 2.14
CA ASN A 65 -9.18 16.55 3.33
C ASN A 65 -9.54 18.02 3.46
N TYR A 66 -10.07 18.58 2.38
CA TYR A 66 -10.46 19.96 2.23
C TYR A 66 -9.63 20.95 3.08
N GLU A 67 -10.23 21.58 4.10
CA GLU A 67 -9.56 22.60 4.91
C GLU A 67 -8.38 22.10 5.74
N ARG A 68 -8.22 20.78 5.93
CA ARG A 68 -7.02 20.20 6.56
C ARG A 68 -5.89 19.93 5.55
N GLY A 69 -6.17 20.03 4.26
CA GLY A 69 -5.18 19.80 3.22
C GLY A 69 -4.95 18.32 2.89
N LEU A 70 -3.69 17.94 2.68
CA LEU A 70 -3.28 16.54 2.47
C LEU A 70 -3.12 15.85 3.82
N VAL A 71 -3.85 14.75 4.03
CA VAL A 71 -3.63 13.83 5.15
C VAL A 71 -3.06 12.52 4.65
N VAL A 72 -2.05 11.99 5.32
CA VAL A 72 -1.38 10.73 4.98
C VAL A 72 -1.59 9.74 6.12
N LEU A 73 -2.22 8.60 5.81
CA LEU A 73 -2.36 7.51 6.76
C LEU A 73 -1.33 6.42 6.50
N ASP A 74 -0.84 5.82 7.57
CA ASP A 74 -0.20 4.50 7.56
C ASP A 74 -1.29 3.44 7.58
N ILE A 75 -1.36 2.66 6.50
CA ILE A 75 -2.32 1.58 6.30
C ILE A 75 -1.62 0.22 6.19
N THR A 76 -0.44 0.08 6.80
CA THR A 76 0.27 -1.21 6.91
C THR A 76 -0.64 -2.29 7.51
N ASP A 77 -1.47 -1.90 8.46
CA ASP A 77 -2.62 -2.69 8.92
C ASP A 77 -3.90 -1.87 8.70
N PRO A 78 -4.72 -2.21 7.70
CA PRO A 78 -5.98 -1.52 7.41
C PRO A 78 -7.03 -1.62 8.53
N ARG A 79 -6.83 -2.56 9.45
CA ARG A 79 -7.69 -2.73 10.65
C ARG A 79 -7.37 -1.69 11.73
N ASN A 80 -6.18 -1.08 11.66
CA ASN A 80 -5.71 -0.10 12.61
C ASN A 80 -4.96 1.05 11.89
N PRO A 81 -5.65 1.78 11.00
CA PRO A 81 -5.04 2.88 10.25
C PRO A 81 -4.61 3.99 11.20
N LYS A 82 -3.47 4.63 10.91
CA LYS A 82 -2.92 5.69 11.74
C LYS A 82 -2.52 6.89 10.90
N GLU A 83 -2.74 8.09 11.40
CA GLU A 83 -2.17 9.27 10.76
C GLU A 83 -0.63 9.22 10.84
N ALA A 84 0.00 9.24 9.67
CA ALA A 84 1.45 9.31 9.53
C ALA A 84 1.94 10.76 9.42
N GLY A 85 1.11 11.64 8.87
CA GLY A 85 1.40 13.06 8.75
C GLY A 85 0.33 13.79 7.94
N PHE A 86 0.49 15.10 7.86
CA PHE A 86 -0.39 15.95 7.07
C PHE A 86 0.38 17.17 6.55
N PHE A 87 -0.19 17.81 5.53
CA PHE A 87 0.25 19.11 5.03
C PHE A 87 -0.96 20.01 4.84
N ASP A 88 -1.08 21.02 5.71
CA ASP A 88 -2.18 21.96 5.66
C ASP A 88 -2.00 22.93 4.49
N THR A 89 -2.95 22.93 3.55
CA THR A 89 -3.01 23.85 2.41
C THR A 89 -3.92 25.05 2.63
N TYR A 90 -4.72 25.05 3.73
CA TYR A 90 -5.70 26.07 4.05
C TYR A 90 -5.59 26.50 5.51
N LEU A 91 -4.72 27.45 5.80
CA LEU A 91 -4.33 27.86 7.16
C LEU A 91 -5.40 28.66 7.92
N PHE A 92 -6.59 28.86 7.37
CA PHE A 92 -7.60 29.73 7.95
C PHE A 92 -8.58 29.00 8.89
N ALA A 93 -8.88 27.75 8.62
CA ALA A 93 -9.84 26.96 9.37
C ALA A 93 -9.61 25.45 9.13
N ASN A 94 -10.30 24.64 9.95
CA ASN A 94 -10.41 23.19 9.79
C ASN A 94 -11.87 22.78 10.07
N SER A 95 -12.80 23.45 9.42
CA SER A 95 -14.25 23.27 9.59
C SER A 95 -14.82 22.35 8.51
N ALA A 96 -16.10 21.98 8.66
CA ALA A 96 -16.84 21.23 7.66
C ALA A 96 -17.26 22.15 6.49
N ALA A 97 -16.28 22.59 5.69
CA ALA A 97 -16.51 23.46 4.55
C ALA A 97 -15.65 23.04 3.35
N PHE A 98 -16.12 23.37 2.15
CA PHE A 98 -15.52 23.00 0.87
C PHE A 98 -14.44 24.00 0.42
N ASN A 99 -13.41 24.20 1.23
CA ASN A 99 -12.20 24.95 0.91
C ASN A 99 -10.98 24.05 0.99
N GLY A 100 -9.83 24.46 0.44
CA GLY A 100 -8.59 23.74 0.60
C GLY A 100 -8.41 22.58 -0.39
N ALA A 101 -7.86 21.46 0.06
CA ALA A 101 -7.45 20.36 -0.80
C ALA A 101 -8.63 19.54 -1.33
N TRP A 102 -8.84 19.60 -2.64
CA TRP A 102 -9.91 18.89 -3.35
C TRP A 102 -9.43 17.62 -4.06
N GLY A 103 -8.16 17.55 -4.46
CA GLY A 103 -7.61 16.39 -5.16
C GLY A 103 -6.15 16.15 -4.82
N THR A 104 -5.76 14.88 -4.79
CA THR A 104 -4.36 14.49 -4.64
C THR A 104 -3.97 13.46 -5.69
N TYR A 105 -2.69 13.46 -6.10
CA TYR A 105 -2.14 12.48 -7.05
C TYR A 105 -0.76 12.01 -6.58
N PRO A 106 -0.66 10.82 -5.95
CA PRO A 106 0.59 10.33 -5.38
C PRO A 106 1.43 9.46 -6.32
N PHE A 107 1.09 9.34 -7.62
CA PHE A 107 1.67 8.35 -8.53
C PHE A 107 2.76 8.90 -9.47
N LEU A 108 3.32 10.08 -9.20
CA LEU A 108 4.43 10.57 -10.01
C LEU A 108 5.66 9.66 -9.85
N PRO A 109 6.41 9.37 -10.94
CA PRO A 109 7.64 8.57 -10.88
C PRO A 109 8.71 9.17 -9.96
N SER A 110 8.70 10.50 -9.78
CA SER A 110 9.60 11.21 -8.86
C SER A 110 9.33 10.93 -7.38
N GLY A 111 8.18 10.30 -7.04
CA GLY A 111 7.72 10.16 -5.67
C GLY A 111 7.03 11.39 -5.08
N ASN A 112 7.02 12.51 -5.80
CA ASN A 112 6.29 13.70 -5.38
C ASN A 112 4.77 13.46 -5.47
N ILE A 113 4.05 14.17 -4.62
CA ILE A 113 2.59 14.17 -4.56
C ILE A 113 2.10 15.51 -5.10
N LEU A 114 1.14 15.49 -6.00
CA LEU A 114 0.41 16.68 -6.39
C LEU A 114 -0.81 16.83 -5.50
N VAL A 115 -1.04 18.02 -4.98
CA VAL A 115 -2.26 18.36 -4.24
C VAL A 115 -2.90 19.58 -4.90
N ASN A 116 -4.13 19.41 -5.35
CA ASN A 116 -4.93 20.47 -5.93
C ASN A 116 -5.80 21.11 -4.84
N ASP A 117 -5.59 22.38 -4.62
CA ASP A 117 -6.31 23.18 -3.62
C ASP A 117 -7.23 24.19 -4.31
N ILE A 118 -8.49 24.30 -3.89
CA ILE A 118 -9.51 25.15 -4.50
C ILE A 118 -9.13 26.64 -4.41
N ASN A 119 -8.51 27.02 -3.29
CA ASN A 119 -8.26 28.43 -2.97
C ASN A 119 -6.88 28.90 -3.43
N SER A 120 -5.88 28.03 -3.40
CA SER A 120 -4.47 28.38 -3.56
C SER A 120 -3.77 27.68 -4.75
N GLY A 121 -4.45 26.75 -5.42
CA GLY A 121 -3.95 26.11 -6.64
C GLY A 121 -3.19 24.80 -6.41
N LEU A 122 -2.02 24.63 -7.01
CA LEU A 122 -1.31 23.36 -7.04
C LEU A 122 -0.09 23.38 -6.10
N TYR A 123 -0.03 22.37 -5.22
CA TYR A 123 1.14 22.07 -4.42
C TYR A 123 1.86 20.83 -4.96
N VAL A 124 3.20 20.86 -4.90
CA VAL A 124 4.06 19.71 -5.17
C VAL A 124 4.76 19.35 -3.87
N ILE A 125 4.38 18.24 -3.28
CA ILE A 125 4.76 17.85 -1.91
C ILE A 125 5.59 16.58 -1.97
N ARG A 126 6.58 16.46 -1.07
CA ARG A 126 7.30 15.22 -0.83
C ARG A 126 6.75 14.56 0.43
N ASP A 127 6.49 13.25 0.33
CA ASP A 127 6.11 12.44 1.49
C ASP A 127 7.36 12.14 2.35
N ASN A 128 7.47 12.80 3.49
CA ASN A 128 8.52 12.56 4.49
C ASN A 128 8.06 11.57 5.58
N THR A 129 6.85 11.02 5.49
CA THR A 129 6.35 9.98 6.41
C THR A 129 6.86 8.59 6.04
N VAL A 130 7.51 8.48 4.88
CA VAL A 130 8.20 7.27 4.44
C VAL A 130 9.57 7.24 5.09
N SER A 131 9.92 6.13 5.70
CA SER A 131 11.19 6.03 6.42
C SER A 131 12.40 6.22 5.46
N ALA A 132 13.46 6.85 5.97
CA ALA A 132 14.71 7.02 5.22
C ALA A 132 15.38 5.67 4.90
N GLU A 133 15.01 4.62 5.59
CA GLU A 133 15.43 3.24 5.38
C GLU A 133 14.79 2.61 4.13
N GLY A 134 13.76 3.24 3.57
CA GLY A 134 13.11 2.81 2.34
C GLY A 134 12.00 1.78 2.53
N ARG A 135 11.62 1.17 1.40
CA ARG A 135 10.53 0.21 1.30
C ARG A 135 10.93 -1.00 0.48
N ALA A 136 10.53 -2.20 0.92
CA ALA A 136 10.63 -3.40 0.12
C ALA A 136 9.37 -3.59 -0.73
N VAL A 137 9.57 -3.98 -1.98
CA VAL A 137 8.51 -4.16 -2.96
C VAL A 137 8.91 -5.26 -3.95
N PHE A 138 7.97 -6.04 -4.46
CA PHE A 138 8.22 -6.88 -5.63
C PHE A 138 8.27 -6.02 -6.90
N SER A 139 9.13 -6.40 -7.86
CA SER A 139 9.22 -5.69 -9.15
C SER A 139 7.99 -5.88 -10.04
N ALA A 140 7.18 -6.91 -9.78
CA ALA A 140 5.97 -7.24 -10.51
C ALA A 140 4.88 -7.75 -9.55
N SER A 141 3.61 -7.67 -9.97
CA SER A 141 2.48 -8.21 -9.20
C SER A 141 2.12 -9.64 -9.58
N HIS A 142 2.60 -10.12 -10.72
CA HIS A 142 2.45 -11.49 -11.18
C HIS A 142 3.59 -11.86 -12.13
N ILE A 143 3.88 -13.15 -12.21
CA ILE A 143 4.84 -13.74 -13.15
C ILE A 143 4.32 -15.10 -13.58
N ASN A 144 4.53 -15.46 -14.85
CA ASN A 144 4.20 -16.78 -15.35
C ASN A 144 5.46 -17.65 -15.35
N ALA A 145 5.33 -18.89 -14.91
CA ALA A 145 6.37 -19.90 -14.93
C ALA A 145 5.86 -21.16 -15.64
N LYS A 146 6.79 -21.99 -16.05
CA LYS A 146 6.47 -23.30 -16.62
C LYS A 146 6.98 -24.38 -15.66
N GLU A 147 6.32 -25.52 -15.69
CA GLU A 147 6.76 -26.70 -14.98
C GLU A 147 8.20 -27.10 -15.32
N GLY A 148 8.92 -27.56 -14.33
CA GLY A 148 10.32 -27.97 -14.43
C GLY A 148 11.30 -26.80 -14.50
N GLU A 149 10.83 -25.54 -14.47
CA GLU A 149 11.67 -24.35 -14.41
C GLU A 149 11.76 -23.80 -12.98
N SER A 150 12.62 -22.81 -12.78
CA SER A 150 12.64 -22.01 -11.54
C SER A 150 12.26 -20.57 -11.89
N VAL A 151 11.26 -20.05 -11.22
CA VAL A 151 10.89 -18.63 -11.36
C VAL A 151 11.82 -17.76 -10.52
N GLN A 152 12.32 -16.70 -11.12
CA GLN A 152 13.17 -15.70 -10.46
C GLN A 152 12.31 -14.47 -10.12
N ILE A 153 12.21 -14.13 -8.85
CA ILE A 153 11.40 -13.04 -8.36
C ILE A 153 12.31 -11.96 -7.78
N ALA A 154 12.17 -10.75 -8.31
CA ALA A 154 12.96 -9.62 -7.89
C ALA A 154 12.27 -8.85 -6.77
N ILE A 155 13.02 -8.56 -5.70
CA ILE A 155 12.63 -7.70 -4.58
C ILE A 155 13.51 -6.47 -4.62
N GLN A 156 12.87 -5.30 -4.62
CA GLN A 156 13.55 -4.01 -4.70
C GLN A 156 13.42 -3.26 -3.37
N ARG A 157 14.47 -2.50 -3.03
CA ARG A 157 14.44 -1.48 -1.98
C ARG A 157 14.31 -0.12 -2.63
N THR A 158 13.24 0.60 -2.35
CA THR A 158 12.92 1.89 -2.97
C THR A 158 12.68 2.97 -1.93
N GLY A 159 12.83 4.25 -2.32
CA GLY A 159 12.50 5.42 -1.48
C GLY A 159 13.44 5.70 -0.33
N GLY A 160 14.52 4.95 -0.19
CA GLY A 160 15.59 5.16 0.80
C GLY A 160 16.58 4.02 0.84
N SER A 161 17.76 4.28 1.38
CA SER A 161 18.82 3.26 1.52
C SER A 161 19.60 3.39 2.84
N ASN A 162 19.10 4.18 3.80
CA ASN A 162 19.75 4.35 5.08
C ASN A 162 19.66 3.08 5.92
N GLY A 163 20.72 2.81 6.66
CA GLY A 163 20.78 1.69 7.60
C GLY A 163 20.76 0.30 6.94
N ARG A 164 21.08 -0.69 7.75
CA ARG A 164 20.90 -2.10 7.42
C ARG A 164 19.48 -2.50 7.69
N VAL A 165 18.81 -3.08 6.71
CA VAL A 165 17.39 -3.49 6.79
C VAL A 165 17.21 -4.88 6.23
N ASP A 166 16.15 -5.56 6.66
CA ASP A 166 15.76 -6.87 6.14
C ASP A 166 14.23 -7.02 6.06
N VAL A 167 13.80 -7.92 5.19
CA VAL A 167 12.40 -8.33 5.03
C VAL A 167 12.33 -9.83 4.82
N PHE A 168 11.31 -10.46 5.37
CA PHE A 168 11.04 -11.88 5.19
C PHE A 168 10.13 -12.10 3.99
N TYR A 169 10.26 -13.26 3.38
CA TYR A 169 9.39 -13.72 2.31
C TYR A 169 8.99 -15.18 2.54
N GLU A 170 7.83 -15.54 2.03
CA GLU A 170 7.35 -16.92 2.00
C GLU A 170 6.41 -17.15 0.83
N THR A 171 6.36 -18.39 0.35
CA THR A 171 5.32 -18.85 -0.57
C THR A 171 4.06 -19.24 0.19
N GLN A 172 2.91 -19.03 -0.44
CA GLN A 172 1.58 -19.44 0.05
C GLN A 172 0.85 -20.17 -1.08
N THR A 173 0.19 -21.28 -0.74
CA THR A 173 -0.62 -22.04 -1.68
C THR A 173 -1.82 -21.20 -2.16
N GLY A 174 -2.22 -21.41 -3.42
CA GLY A 174 -3.46 -20.97 -4.00
C GLY A 174 -4.31 -22.18 -4.38
N ASN A 175 -4.56 -22.36 -5.68
CA ASN A 175 -4.99 -23.64 -6.23
C ASN A 175 -3.80 -24.55 -6.60
N ALA A 176 -2.60 -23.98 -6.76
CA ALA A 176 -1.35 -24.74 -6.77
C ALA A 176 -0.99 -25.21 -5.34
N ASP A 177 -0.54 -26.43 -5.20
CA ASP A 177 -0.17 -27.05 -3.93
C ASP A 177 1.32 -27.44 -3.85
N GLN A 178 1.67 -28.35 -2.94
CA GLN A 178 3.05 -28.78 -2.72
C GLN A 178 3.62 -29.70 -3.80
N ASN A 179 2.77 -30.20 -4.70
CA ASN A 179 3.20 -31.01 -5.84
C ASN A 179 3.67 -30.13 -6.99
N ASP A 180 3.13 -28.89 -7.10
CA ASP A 180 3.33 -27.98 -8.23
C ASP A 180 4.54 -27.08 -8.05
N PHE A 181 4.92 -26.79 -6.82
CA PHE A 181 6.11 -25.99 -6.53
C PHE A 181 6.78 -26.35 -5.22
N THR A 182 8.06 -26.06 -5.12
CA THR A 182 8.79 -26.17 -3.85
C THR A 182 8.56 -24.94 -2.99
N ALA A 183 7.91 -25.10 -1.86
CA ALA A 183 7.69 -24.00 -0.92
C ALA A 183 9.01 -23.43 -0.42
N VAL A 184 9.14 -22.12 -0.46
CA VAL A 184 10.32 -21.41 0.03
C VAL A 184 9.94 -20.36 1.07
N ASN A 185 10.82 -20.15 2.03
CA ASN A 185 10.78 -19.02 2.95
C ASN A 185 12.20 -18.54 3.25
N GLY A 186 12.34 -17.29 3.65
CA GLY A 186 13.64 -16.75 3.97
C GLY A 186 13.59 -15.25 4.24
N SER A 187 14.74 -14.62 4.18
CA SER A 187 14.86 -13.17 4.27
C SER A 187 15.85 -12.64 3.24
N VAL A 188 15.63 -11.41 2.81
CA VAL A 188 16.61 -10.62 2.06
C VAL A 188 17.05 -9.45 2.89
N GLU A 189 18.32 -9.08 2.74
CA GLU A 189 18.96 -8.01 3.49
C GLU A 189 19.60 -7.00 2.57
N TRP A 190 19.55 -5.73 2.98
CA TRP A 190 20.31 -4.63 2.39
C TRP A 190 21.17 -3.98 3.47
N LEU A 191 22.45 -3.79 3.18
CA LEU A 191 23.33 -2.98 4.02
C LEU A 191 23.02 -1.50 3.87
N ALA A 192 23.59 -0.67 4.75
CA ALA A 192 23.51 0.79 4.62
C ALA A 192 24.04 1.25 3.26
N GLY A 193 23.23 2.05 2.55
CA GLY A 193 23.52 2.51 1.19
C GLY A 193 23.20 1.50 0.07
N ASP A 194 22.89 0.26 0.40
CA ASP A 194 22.51 -0.75 -0.58
C ASP A 194 21.02 -0.61 -0.95
N ALA A 195 20.73 -0.46 -2.23
CA ALA A 195 19.40 -0.51 -2.83
C ALA A 195 19.40 -1.44 -4.05
N SER A 196 20.35 -2.39 -4.12
CA SER A 196 20.41 -3.36 -5.20
C SER A 196 19.20 -4.30 -5.15
N GLU A 197 18.78 -4.74 -6.31
CA GLU A 197 17.73 -5.74 -6.45
C GLU A 197 18.19 -7.08 -5.83
N LYS A 198 17.31 -7.74 -5.10
CA LYS A 198 17.53 -9.08 -4.55
C LYS A 198 16.65 -10.06 -5.29
N ILE A 199 17.21 -11.20 -5.65
CA ILE A 199 16.49 -12.23 -6.39
C ILE A 199 16.24 -13.44 -5.47
N ILE A 200 15.01 -13.90 -5.45
CA ILE A 200 14.63 -15.20 -4.87
C ILE A 200 14.23 -16.15 -5.99
N SER A 201 14.52 -17.42 -5.80
CA SER A 201 14.24 -18.47 -6.79
C SER A 201 13.28 -19.48 -6.20
N ILE A 202 12.22 -19.80 -6.94
CA ILE A 202 11.20 -20.77 -6.56
C ILE A 202 11.17 -21.86 -7.63
N PRO A 203 11.54 -23.11 -7.30
CA PRO A 203 11.43 -24.24 -8.21
C PRO A 203 9.96 -24.59 -8.49
N ILE A 204 9.61 -24.76 -9.75
CA ILE A 204 8.31 -25.26 -10.20
C ILE A 204 8.48 -26.73 -10.55
N THR A 205 7.67 -27.57 -9.97
CA THR A 205 7.75 -29.01 -10.14
C THR A 205 7.19 -29.41 -11.52
N ALA A 206 7.78 -30.40 -12.15
CA ALA A 206 7.20 -31.06 -13.33
C ALA A 206 6.63 -32.40 -12.85
N ASP A 207 5.33 -32.48 -12.67
CA ASP A 207 4.67 -33.71 -12.19
C ASP A 207 4.19 -34.62 -13.33
N GLY A 208 4.15 -34.12 -14.56
CA GLY A 208 3.84 -34.88 -15.77
C GLY A 208 2.34 -35.03 -16.03
N GLU A 209 1.50 -34.29 -15.34
CA GLU A 209 0.05 -34.24 -15.61
C GLU A 209 -0.23 -33.30 -16.80
N GLY A 210 -0.39 -33.88 -17.98
CA GLY A 210 -0.35 -33.19 -19.28
C GLY A 210 -1.56 -32.38 -19.71
N ASN A 211 -2.54 -32.06 -18.84
CA ASN A 211 -3.75 -31.28 -19.17
C ASN A 211 -4.27 -30.43 -18.00
N GLU A 212 -3.41 -29.83 -17.26
CA GLU A 212 -3.80 -29.00 -16.14
C GLU A 212 -4.26 -27.61 -16.56
N TYR A 213 -5.21 -27.07 -15.82
CA TYR A 213 -5.58 -25.67 -15.88
C TYR A 213 -4.47 -24.83 -15.22
N SER A 214 -4.31 -23.59 -15.70
CA SER A 214 -3.37 -22.64 -15.07
C SER A 214 -3.54 -22.59 -13.56
N GLU A 215 -2.50 -22.94 -12.84
CA GLU A 215 -2.45 -22.97 -11.40
C GLU A 215 -1.76 -21.75 -10.83
N ARG A 216 -1.99 -21.49 -9.56
CA ARG A 216 -1.55 -20.24 -8.90
C ARG A 216 -1.10 -20.50 -7.48
N PHE A 217 0.03 -19.96 -7.13
CA PHE A 217 0.47 -19.76 -5.76
C PHE A 217 0.84 -18.29 -5.54
N PHE A 218 1.09 -17.92 -4.29
CA PHE A 218 1.43 -16.55 -3.94
C PHE A 218 2.78 -16.50 -3.25
N VAL A 219 3.44 -15.35 -3.39
CA VAL A 219 4.62 -15.01 -2.62
C VAL A 219 4.34 -13.71 -1.91
N ARG A 220 4.60 -13.65 -0.60
CA ARG A 220 4.43 -12.42 0.17
C ARG A 220 5.72 -11.95 0.81
N LEU A 221 5.86 -10.64 0.96
CA LEU A 221 6.81 -10.02 1.87
C LEU A 221 6.12 -9.74 3.19
N TYR A 222 6.81 -9.97 4.29
CA TYR A 222 6.27 -9.74 5.62
C TYR A 222 7.37 -9.38 6.62
N ASN A 223 6.99 -8.87 7.79
CA ASN A 223 7.86 -8.57 8.91
C ASN A 223 9.13 -7.77 8.52
N PRO A 224 8.98 -6.60 7.85
CA PRO A 224 10.12 -5.73 7.57
C PRO A 224 10.75 -5.25 8.88
N ARG A 225 12.08 -5.10 8.92
CA ARG A 225 12.83 -4.74 10.13
C ARG A 225 13.71 -3.52 9.94
N ASN A 226 14.16 -2.98 11.07
CA ASN A 226 15.11 -1.88 11.16
C ASN A 226 14.64 -0.61 10.41
N GLY A 227 13.34 -0.31 10.47
CA GLY A 227 12.77 0.89 9.85
C GLY A 227 12.34 0.71 8.40
N LEU A 228 12.64 -0.44 7.76
CA LEU A 228 12.10 -0.77 6.45
C LEU A 228 10.57 -0.87 6.53
N SER A 229 9.88 -0.38 5.52
CA SER A 229 8.43 -0.60 5.35
C SER A 229 8.14 -1.46 4.12
N LEU A 230 6.90 -1.89 3.96
CA LEU A 230 6.48 -2.57 2.74
C LEU A 230 5.81 -1.57 1.79
N ALA A 231 5.99 -1.79 0.49
CA ALA A 231 5.24 -1.12 -0.55
C ALA A 231 4.59 -2.17 -1.45
N SER A 232 3.59 -1.78 -2.18
CA SER A 232 2.95 -2.69 -3.12
C SER A 232 3.64 -2.64 -4.50
N PRO A 233 3.66 -3.81 -5.16
CA PRO A 233 3.14 -5.08 -4.65
C PRO A 233 4.06 -5.70 -3.58
N ASN A 234 3.50 -6.07 -2.43
CA ASN A 234 4.16 -6.85 -1.38
C ASN A 234 3.61 -8.29 -1.30
N MET A 235 2.67 -8.60 -2.16
CA MET A 235 2.20 -9.93 -2.51
C MET A 235 2.14 -10.02 -4.03
N MET A 236 2.60 -11.14 -4.58
CA MET A 236 2.54 -11.43 -6.00
C MET A 236 2.03 -12.85 -6.27
N GLN A 237 1.56 -13.06 -7.50
CA GLN A 237 1.03 -14.32 -8.01
C GLN A 237 1.97 -14.90 -9.07
#